data_368c0ed9ca23562b247a350747b2e984
#
_entry.id   368c0ed9ca23562b247a350747b2e984
#
_cell.length_a   1.000
_cell.length_b   1.000
_cell.length_c   1.000
_cell.angle_alpha   90.00
_cell.angle_beta   90.00
_cell.angle_gamma   90.00
#
_symmetry.space_group_name_H-M   'P 1'
#
loop_
_entity.id
_entity.type
_entity.pdbx_description
1 polymer ?
#
loop_
_entity_poly.entity_id
_entity_poly.type
_entity_poly.pdbx_seq_one_letter_code
_entity_poly.pdbx_strand_id
1 'polypeptide(L)'
;MKQLFIKFVEPLTKIEFYQNLLANILIIIAYILLGMIVIAISRKVVTKFFKVNEKKKTRYKIKRSETLSTLVQNLISYVVWFIVLTSVLSRFGISVSAILAGAGVVGLAVGFGAQTVVKDIITGFFVIFEGQFDVSDYVQINSSGVTIAEGTVQTIGLRSTRIQSDTGEVYTLPNGTISEIVNYSKTDVSPLIAIPISPNEDYDVIEKELKAFLPTLKDKYDMFVAAPDLLGLDSIDGNEMVIKLLAHVKPGMHFPGQRLLRKEIISYFNDVGIHTPKPTLVKLEDEEK
;
A
#
# COMPACT_ATOMS: atom_id res chain seq x y z
N MET A 1 -0.57 -75.02 10.30
CA MET A 1 0.15 -74.28 11.34
C MET A 1 1.68 -74.25 11.12
N LYS A 2 2.36 -75.38 10.93
CA LYS A 2 3.82 -75.43 10.68
C LYS A 2 4.31 -74.59 9.46
N GLN A 3 3.57 -74.61 8.34
CA GLN A 3 3.94 -73.80 7.13
C GLN A 3 3.77 -72.31 7.32
N LEU A 4 2.80 -71.84 8.09
CA LEU A 4 2.63 -70.45 8.49
C LEU A 4 3.74 -69.97 9.44
N PHE A 5 4.17 -70.82 10.38
CA PHE A 5 5.27 -70.55 11.27
C PHE A 5 6.61 -70.44 10.55
N ILE A 6 6.91 -71.35 9.60
CA ILE A 6 8.13 -71.30 8.79
C ILE A 6 8.16 -70.03 7.93
N LYS A 7 7.07 -69.65 7.32
CA LYS A 7 6.98 -68.43 6.49
C LYS A 7 7.18 -67.11 7.27
N PHE A 8 6.93 -67.17 8.61
CA PHE A 8 7.10 -66.02 9.51
C PHE A 8 8.54 -66.00 10.08
N VAL A 9 9.17 -67.13 10.29
CA VAL A 9 10.49 -67.26 10.93
C VAL A 9 11.64 -67.22 9.95
N GLU A 10 11.47 -67.71 8.71
CA GLU A 10 12.48 -67.78 7.67
C GLU A 10 13.08 -66.40 7.29
N PRO A 11 12.32 -65.28 7.18
CA PRO A 11 12.91 -63.96 6.98
C PRO A 11 13.69 -63.44 8.20
N LEU A 12 13.35 -63.87 9.42
CA LEU A 12 14.03 -63.42 10.65
C LEU A 12 15.40 -64.04 10.85
N THR A 13 15.74 -65.10 10.11
CA THR A 13 17.04 -65.80 10.20
C THR A 13 18.05 -65.35 9.12
N LYS A 14 17.62 -64.50 8.19
CA LYS A 14 18.52 -64.03 7.13
C LYS A 14 19.28 -62.76 7.58
N ILE A 15 20.60 -62.78 7.43
CA ILE A 15 21.50 -61.65 7.71
C ILE A 15 21.04 -60.37 6.98
N GLU A 16 20.50 -60.50 5.74
CA GLU A 16 19.94 -59.41 4.96
C GLU A 16 18.78 -58.69 5.64
N PHE A 17 17.95 -59.42 6.41
CA PHE A 17 16.86 -58.80 7.17
C PHE A 17 17.39 -57.84 8.28
N TYR A 18 18.40 -58.25 9.02
CA TYR A 18 19.03 -57.42 10.05
C TYR A 18 19.77 -56.21 9.44
N GLN A 19 20.44 -56.40 8.30
CA GLN A 19 21.12 -55.31 7.58
C GLN A 19 20.12 -54.28 7.11
N ASN A 20 19.02 -54.68 6.51
CA ASN A 20 17.94 -53.76 6.05
C ASN A 20 17.24 -53.06 7.22
N LEU A 21 17.00 -53.77 8.35
CA LEU A 21 16.46 -53.20 9.55
C LEU A 21 17.38 -52.12 10.15
N LEU A 22 18.69 -52.46 10.28
CA LEU A 22 19.70 -51.53 10.79
C LEU A 22 19.82 -50.28 9.86
N ALA A 23 19.83 -50.45 8.56
CA ALA A 23 19.90 -49.39 7.60
C ALA A 23 18.66 -48.44 7.73
N ASN A 24 17.46 -49.02 7.85
CA ASN A 24 16.25 -48.21 8.03
C ASN A 24 16.24 -47.44 9.35
N ILE A 25 16.70 -48.04 10.44
CA ILE A 25 16.84 -47.38 11.76
C ILE A 25 17.84 -46.22 11.66
N LEU A 26 19.00 -46.44 11.04
CA LEU A 26 19.99 -45.37 10.84
C LEU A 26 19.45 -44.20 10.02
N ILE A 27 18.68 -44.47 8.97
CA ILE A 27 18.04 -43.43 8.13
C ILE A 27 16.98 -42.68 8.93
N ILE A 28 16.16 -43.35 9.74
CA ILE A 28 15.16 -42.71 10.60
C ILE A 28 15.85 -41.77 11.62
N ILE A 29 16.93 -42.26 12.25
CA ILE A 29 17.73 -41.43 13.17
C ILE A 29 18.29 -40.22 12.41
N ALA A 30 18.79 -40.40 11.17
CA ALA A 30 19.29 -39.31 10.39
C ALA A 30 18.19 -38.26 10.05
N TYR A 31 16.96 -38.66 9.72
CA TYR A 31 15.83 -37.74 9.50
C TYR A 31 15.51 -36.94 10.76
N ILE A 32 15.47 -37.59 11.93
CA ILE A 32 15.19 -36.93 13.22
C ILE A 32 16.31 -35.94 13.55
N LEU A 33 17.57 -36.32 13.41
CA LEU A 33 18.72 -35.45 13.64
C LEU A 33 18.72 -34.25 12.70
N LEU A 34 18.47 -34.48 11.41
CA LEU A 34 18.36 -33.42 10.41
C LEU A 34 17.23 -32.46 10.78
N GLY A 35 16.05 -32.96 11.15
CA GLY A 35 14.93 -32.16 11.60
C GLY A 35 15.27 -31.29 12.81
N MET A 36 15.94 -31.86 13.82
CA MET A 36 16.42 -31.13 14.99
C MET A 36 17.42 -30.04 14.64
N ILE A 37 18.36 -30.32 13.71
CA ILE A 37 19.34 -29.33 13.23
C ILE A 37 18.64 -28.18 12.51
N VAL A 38 17.69 -28.47 11.60
CA VAL A 38 16.92 -27.45 10.89
C VAL A 38 16.13 -26.58 11.89
N ILE A 39 15.48 -27.18 12.88
CA ILE A 39 14.75 -26.43 13.92
C ILE A 39 15.72 -25.57 14.76
N ALA A 40 16.88 -26.10 15.13
CA ALA A 40 17.87 -25.35 15.92
C ALA A 40 18.42 -24.14 15.15
N ILE A 41 18.72 -24.32 13.86
CA ILE A 41 19.18 -23.23 12.98
C ILE A 41 18.07 -22.19 12.81
N SER A 42 16.85 -22.62 12.47
CA SER A 42 15.71 -21.72 12.26
C SER A 42 15.41 -20.89 13.53
N ARG A 43 15.44 -21.51 14.72
CA ARG A 43 15.29 -20.80 16.00
C ARG A 43 16.34 -19.71 16.19
N LYS A 44 17.62 -20.01 15.90
CA LYS A 44 18.72 -19.02 16.01
C LYS A 44 18.50 -17.85 15.04
N VAL A 45 18.14 -18.15 13.79
CA VAL A 45 17.89 -17.11 12.75
C VAL A 45 16.71 -16.24 13.14
N VAL A 46 15.56 -16.85 13.48
CA VAL A 46 14.35 -16.12 13.88
C VAL A 46 14.62 -15.26 15.11
N THR A 47 15.24 -15.81 16.15
CA THR A 47 15.56 -15.05 17.36
C THR A 47 16.50 -13.88 17.06
N LYS A 48 17.51 -14.07 16.21
CA LYS A 48 18.44 -13.01 15.82
C LYS A 48 17.70 -11.89 15.06
N PHE A 49 16.81 -12.24 14.12
CA PHE A 49 16.03 -11.29 13.35
C PHE A 49 15.13 -10.40 14.24
N PHE A 50 14.47 -11.00 15.22
CA PHE A 50 13.59 -10.28 16.13
C PHE A 50 14.34 -9.48 17.22
N LYS A 51 15.57 -9.89 17.62
CA LYS A 51 16.39 -9.20 18.62
C LYS A 51 17.21 -8.01 18.13
N VAL A 52 17.47 -7.91 16.82
CA VAL A 52 18.39 -6.91 16.22
C VAL A 52 18.06 -5.44 16.60
N ASN A 53 16.88 -5.16 17.15
CA ASN A 53 16.46 -3.78 17.47
C ASN A 53 16.00 -3.57 18.93
N GLU A 54 16.39 -4.42 19.88
CA GLU A 54 15.88 -4.34 21.27
C GLU A 54 16.38 -3.12 22.05
N LYS A 55 17.58 -2.63 21.76
CA LYS A 55 18.21 -1.50 22.52
C LYS A 55 17.45 -0.17 22.44
N LYS A 56 16.49 -0.02 21.51
CA LYS A 56 15.68 1.21 21.31
C LYS A 56 14.16 0.97 21.46
N LYS A 57 13.72 -0.23 21.91
CA LYS A 57 12.29 -0.57 21.97
C LYS A 57 11.73 -0.41 23.39
N THR A 58 10.51 0.14 23.46
CA THR A 58 9.72 0.18 24.70
C THR A 58 9.35 -1.25 25.14
N ARG A 59 9.19 -1.50 26.44
CA ARG A 59 8.86 -2.81 27.06
C ARG A 59 7.68 -3.53 26.37
N TYR A 60 6.69 -2.80 25.90
CA TYR A 60 5.55 -3.33 25.14
C TYR A 60 5.96 -3.89 23.77
N LYS A 61 6.84 -3.18 23.04
CA LYS A 61 7.34 -3.62 21.73
C LYS A 61 8.21 -4.88 21.84
N ILE A 62 8.95 -5.06 22.96
CA ILE A 62 9.76 -6.25 23.23
C ILE A 62 8.85 -7.47 23.40
N LYS A 63 7.84 -7.41 24.27
CA LYS A 63 6.90 -8.52 24.48
C LYS A 63 6.20 -8.96 23.20
N ARG A 64 5.76 -8.01 22.37
CA ARG A 64 5.15 -8.31 21.07
C ARG A 64 6.12 -9.02 20.12
N SER A 65 7.39 -8.59 20.10
CA SER A 65 8.46 -9.21 19.29
C SER A 65 8.74 -10.65 19.73
N GLU A 66 8.77 -10.91 21.03
CA GLU A 66 8.96 -12.27 21.60
C GLU A 66 7.80 -13.20 21.22
N THR A 67 6.55 -12.75 21.38
CA THR A 67 5.38 -13.54 20.99
C THR A 67 5.40 -13.91 19.51
N LEU A 68 5.68 -12.93 18.63
CA LEU A 68 5.77 -13.17 17.19
C LEU A 68 6.91 -14.13 16.85
N SER A 69 8.08 -13.97 17.48
CA SER A 69 9.21 -14.89 17.32
C SER A 69 8.84 -16.33 17.69
N THR A 70 8.14 -16.52 18.83
CA THR A 70 7.69 -17.84 19.30
C THR A 70 6.68 -18.46 18.34
N LEU A 71 5.70 -17.68 17.84
CA LEU A 71 4.72 -18.17 16.87
C LEU A 71 5.38 -18.66 15.57
N VAL A 72 6.31 -17.87 15.01
CA VAL A 72 7.04 -18.26 13.81
C VAL A 72 7.89 -19.51 14.03
N GLN A 73 8.58 -19.63 15.18
CA GLN A 73 9.38 -20.80 15.52
C GLN A 73 8.52 -22.06 15.66
N ASN A 74 7.34 -21.94 16.28
CA ASN A 74 6.43 -23.08 16.43
C ASN A 74 5.87 -23.52 15.07
N LEU A 75 5.48 -22.57 14.21
CA LEU A 75 5.01 -22.88 12.86
C LEU A 75 6.07 -23.64 12.05
N ILE A 76 7.31 -23.16 12.04
CA ILE A 76 8.43 -23.85 11.38
C ILE A 76 8.64 -25.25 11.99
N SER A 77 8.58 -25.38 13.32
CA SER A 77 8.74 -26.66 13.98
C SER A 77 7.66 -27.67 13.59
N TYR A 78 6.39 -27.22 13.48
CA TYR A 78 5.29 -28.08 13.03
C TYR A 78 5.49 -28.58 11.60
N VAL A 79 5.90 -27.70 10.68
CA VAL A 79 6.18 -28.09 9.30
C VAL A 79 7.34 -29.08 9.22
N VAL A 80 8.44 -28.83 9.92
CA VAL A 80 9.60 -29.74 9.95
C VAL A 80 9.24 -31.10 10.52
N TRP A 81 8.54 -31.15 11.66
CA TRP A 81 8.10 -32.42 12.26
C TRP A 81 7.10 -33.17 11.38
N PHE A 82 6.23 -32.46 10.67
CA PHE A 82 5.33 -33.08 9.69
C PHE A 82 6.11 -33.76 8.56
N ILE A 83 7.14 -33.11 8.01
CA ILE A 83 8.00 -33.68 6.97
C ILE A 83 8.77 -34.90 7.50
N VAL A 84 9.34 -34.80 8.72
CA VAL A 84 10.03 -35.93 9.36
C VAL A 84 9.08 -37.11 9.57
N LEU A 85 7.89 -36.86 10.11
CA LEU A 85 6.88 -37.89 10.36
C LEU A 85 6.47 -38.62 9.06
N THR A 86 6.13 -37.87 8.02
CA THR A 86 5.73 -38.47 6.71
C THR A 86 6.89 -39.25 6.09
N SER A 87 8.12 -38.77 6.21
CA SER A 87 9.32 -39.46 5.73
C SER A 87 9.55 -40.77 6.47
N VAL A 88 9.37 -40.79 7.79
CA VAL A 88 9.47 -41.99 8.63
C VAL A 88 8.37 -42.99 8.29
N LEU A 89 7.10 -42.58 8.16
CA LEU A 89 5.98 -43.44 7.78
C LEU A 89 6.23 -44.11 6.42
N SER A 90 6.73 -43.34 5.45
CA SER A 90 7.08 -43.87 4.13
C SER A 90 8.14 -44.97 4.19
N ARG A 91 9.09 -44.90 5.15
CA ARG A 91 10.11 -45.96 5.35
C ARG A 91 9.54 -47.27 5.90
N PHE A 92 8.43 -47.18 6.64
CA PHE A 92 7.70 -48.36 7.08
C PHE A 92 6.77 -48.94 6.02
N GLY A 93 6.80 -48.42 4.77
CA GLY A 93 5.94 -48.86 3.68
C GLY A 93 4.49 -48.36 3.79
N ILE A 94 4.22 -47.41 4.70
CA ILE A 94 2.90 -46.80 4.82
C ILE A 94 2.74 -45.76 3.72
N SER A 95 1.66 -45.89 2.94
CA SER A 95 1.37 -44.89 1.88
C SER A 95 1.00 -43.55 2.50
N VAL A 96 1.86 -42.55 2.26
CA VAL A 96 1.65 -41.17 2.72
C VAL A 96 0.88 -40.30 1.72
N SER A 97 0.48 -40.86 0.58
CA SER A 97 -0.17 -40.13 -0.51
C SER A 97 -1.43 -39.39 -0.05
N ALA A 98 -2.30 -40.05 0.75
CA ALA A 98 -3.52 -39.43 1.27
C ALA A 98 -3.20 -38.32 2.27
N ILE A 99 -2.15 -38.47 3.09
CA ILE A 99 -1.68 -37.44 4.05
C ILE A 99 -1.16 -36.23 3.29
N LEU A 100 -0.35 -36.44 2.25
CA LEU A 100 0.18 -35.35 1.42
C LEU A 100 -0.91 -34.67 0.60
N ALA A 101 -1.88 -35.41 0.08
CA ALA A 101 -3.06 -34.83 -0.61
C ALA A 101 -3.86 -33.96 0.34
N GLY A 102 -4.17 -34.42 1.55
CA GLY A 102 -4.85 -33.63 2.58
C GLY A 102 -4.06 -32.39 2.99
N ALA A 103 -2.74 -32.53 3.18
CA ALA A 103 -1.86 -31.39 3.48
C ALA A 103 -1.84 -30.36 2.34
N GLY A 104 -1.93 -30.82 1.07
CA GLY A 104 -2.06 -29.95 -0.11
C GLY A 104 -3.32 -29.10 -0.07
N VAL A 105 -4.47 -29.70 0.27
CA VAL A 105 -5.73 -28.96 0.43
C VAL A 105 -5.63 -27.92 1.55
N VAL A 106 -5.07 -28.29 2.71
CA VAL A 106 -4.81 -27.34 3.81
C VAL A 106 -3.86 -26.22 3.36
N GLY A 107 -2.80 -26.56 2.61
CA GLY A 107 -1.88 -25.58 2.04
C GLY A 107 -2.55 -24.58 1.12
N LEU A 108 -3.46 -25.04 0.25
CA LEU A 108 -4.27 -24.15 -0.60
C LEU A 108 -5.16 -23.21 0.22
N ALA A 109 -5.86 -23.75 1.23
CA ALA A 109 -6.72 -22.94 2.10
C ALA A 109 -5.92 -21.85 2.84
N VAL A 110 -4.74 -22.20 3.38
CA VAL A 110 -3.82 -21.23 4.00
C VAL A 110 -3.30 -20.22 2.98
N GLY A 111 -2.98 -20.66 1.75
CA GLY A 111 -2.54 -19.80 0.65
C GLY A 111 -3.60 -18.75 0.28
N PHE A 112 -4.85 -19.16 0.12
CA PHE A 112 -5.96 -18.22 -0.12
C PHE A 112 -6.17 -17.26 1.05
N GLY A 113 -6.06 -17.75 2.30
CA GLY A 113 -6.14 -16.90 3.49
C GLY A 113 -5.00 -15.88 3.61
N ALA A 114 -3.82 -16.18 3.05
CA ALA A 114 -2.64 -15.31 3.08
C ALA A 114 -2.50 -14.43 1.81
N GLN A 115 -3.32 -14.60 0.79
CA GLN A 115 -3.20 -13.95 -0.51
C GLN A 115 -3.10 -12.42 -0.42
N THR A 116 -3.92 -11.79 0.42
CA THR A 116 -3.91 -10.34 0.60
C THR A 116 -2.60 -9.85 1.21
N VAL A 117 -2.03 -10.58 2.16
CA VAL A 117 -0.76 -10.23 2.79
C VAL A 117 0.39 -10.32 1.78
N VAL A 118 0.38 -11.35 0.92
CA VAL A 118 1.37 -11.50 -0.15
C VAL A 118 1.24 -10.36 -1.16
N LYS A 119 0.01 -10.02 -1.56
CA LYS A 119 -0.26 -8.87 -2.44
C LYS A 119 0.25 -7.57 -1.83
N ASP A 120 -0.02 -7.31 -0.53
CA ASP A 120 0.46 -6.12 0.18
C ASP A 120 1.99 -5.99 0.10
N ILE A 121 2.70 -7.09 0.35
CA ILE A 121 4.17 -7.12 0.37
C ILE A 121 4.74 -6.89 -1.03
N ILE A 122 4.19 -7.54 -2.05
CA ILE A 122 4.63 -7.38 -3.44
C ILE A 122 4.38 -5.94 -3.91
N THR A 123 3.20 -5.39 -3.67
CA THR A 123 2.89 -3.99 -4.04
C THR A 123 3.82 -3.02 -3.29
N GLY A 124 4.01 -3.20 -1.97
CA GLY A 124 4.91 -2.35 -1.19
C GLY A 124 6.36 -2.41 -1.65
N PHE A 125 6.83 -3.58 -2.09
CA PHE A 125 8.15 -3.72 -2.70
C PHE A 125 8.25 -2.90 -4.00
N PHE A 126 7.28 -2.99 -4.90
CA PHE A 126 7.30 -2.23 -6.16
C PHE A 126 7.14 -0.73 -5.94
N VAL A 127 6.31 -0.29 -5.00
CA VAL A 127 6.20 1.13 -4.62
C VAL A 127 7.57 1.71 -4.25
N ILE A 128 8.34 0.97 -3.44
CA ILE A 128 9.69 1.40 -3.02
C ILE A 128 10.70 1.25 -4.16
N PHE A 129 10.67 0.14 -4.89
CA PHE A 129 11.65 -0.19 -5.94
C PHE A 129 11.55 0.75 -7.14
N GLU A 130 10.33 1.05 -7.57
CA GLU A 130 10.05 1.99 -8.67
C GLU A 130 10.09 3.45 -8.21
N GLY A 131 10.10 3.68 -6.90
CA GLY A 131 10.03 5.02 -6.32
C GLY A 131 8.76 5.76 -6.74
N GLN A 132 7.59 5.13 -6.71
CA GLN A 132 6.34 5.75 -7.15
C GLN A 132 6.01 7.00 -6.34
N PHE A 133 6.28 6.98 -5.04
CA PHE A 133 6.28 8.13 -4.13
C PHE A 133 7.28 7.91 -2.99
N ASP A 134 7.69 8.98 -2.33
CA ASP A 134 8.64 8.98 -1.23
C ASP A 134 8.03 9.53 0.06
N VAL A 135 8.74 9.37 1.18
CA VAL A 135 8.32 9.97 2.46
C VAL A 135 8.39 11.49 2.31
N SER A 136 7.35 12.17 2.79
CA SER A 136 7.08 13.60 2.67
C SER A 136 6.47 14.04 1.34
N ASP A 137 6.25 13.15 0.37
CA ASP A 137 5.45 13.48 -0.81
C ASP A 137 3.98 13.68 -0.42
N TYR A 138 3.32 14.62 -1.08
CA TYR A 138 1.87 14.77 -1.05
C TYR A 138 1.25 13.94 -2.16
N VAL A 139 0.42 12.98 -1.77
CA VAL A 139 -0.17 12.01 -2.70
C VAL A 139 -1.67 11.85 -2.47
N GLN A 140 -2.37 11.51 -3.55
CA GLN A 140 -3.72 10.98 -3.49
C GLN A 140 -3.69 9.52 -3.91
N ILE A 141 -4.24 8.66 -3.07
CA ILE A 141 -4.32 7.21 -3.30
C ILE A 141 -5.75 6.84 -3.64
N ASN A 142 -5.90 6.16 -4.77
CA ASN A 142 -7.19 5.66 -5.22
C ASN A 142 -7.23 4.11 -5.16
N SER A 143 -8.42 3.59 -4.90
CA SER A 143 -8.74 2.17 -5.00
C SER A 143 -10.03 2.02 -5.78
N SER A 144 -9.99 1.27 -6.89
CA SER A 144 -11.16 1.05 -7.75
C SER A 144 -11.86 2.36 -8.18
N GLY A 145 -11.08 3.40 -8.49
CA GLY A 145 -11.61 4.70 -8.95
C GLY A 145 -12.12 5.62 -7.82
N VAL A 146 -11.98 5.22 -6.56
CA VAL A 146 -12.37 6.03 -5.40
C VAL A 146 -11.14 6.45 -4.62
N THR A 147 -11.04 7.73 -4.24
CA THR A 147 -9.99 8.23 -3.35
C THR A 147 -10.17 7.65 -1.95
N ILE A 148 -9.18 6.89 -1.47
CA ILE A 148 -9.19 6.26 -0.15
C ILE A 148 -8.29 6.97 0.87
N ALA A 149 -7.33 7.77 0.39
CA ALA A 149 -6.53 8.67 1.23
C ALA A 149 -5.90 9.77 0.38
N GLU A 150 -5.76 10.95 0.98
CA GLU A 150 -5.05 12.09 0.41
C GLU A 150 -4.28 12.79 1.52
N GLY A 151 -3.02 13.17 1.24
CA GLY A 151 -2.16 13.85 2.20
C GLY A 151 -0.69 13.54 2.04
N THR A 152 0.08 13.87 3.06
CA THR A 152 1.54 13.70 3.10
C THR A 152 1.92 12.30 3.57
N VAL A 153 2.79 11.62 2.84
CA VAL A 153 3.33 10.31 3.18
C VAL A 153 4.22 10.40 4.41
N GLN A 154 3.84 9.75 5.50
CA GLN A 154 4.63 9.68 6.74
C GLN A 154 5.63 8.53 6.74
N THR A 155 5.20 7.35 6.31
CA THR A 155 6.04 6.16 6.29
C THR A 155 5.58 5.20 5.21
N ILE A 156 6.55 4.59 4.53
CA ILE A 156 6.33 3.51 3.57
C ILE A 156 6.87 2.24 4.20
N GLY A 157 5.97 1.30 4.49
CA GLY A 157 6.34 -0.02 4.99
C GLY A 157 6.15 -1.08 3.91
N LEU A 158 6.74 -2.26 4.11
CA LEU A 158 6.63 -3.36 3.15
C LEU A 158 5.17 -3.82 2.94
N ARG A 159 4.34 -3.78 4.00
CA ARG A 159 2.94 -4.21 3.95
C ARG A 159 1.94 -3.05 3.91
N SER A 160 2.28 -1.91 4.49
CA SER A 160 1.35 -0.79 4.63
C SER A 160 2.05 0.55 4.56
N THR A 161 1.39 1.52 3.97
CA THR A 161 1.80 2.93 3.89
C THR A 161 0.95 3.77 4.83
N ARG A 162 1.54 4.81 5.44
CA ARG A 162 0.85 5.78 6.29
C ARG A 162 0.88 7.14 5.64
N ILE A 163 -0.30 7.74 5.53
CA ILE A 163 -0.52 9.07 4.94
C ILE A 163 -1.22 9.93 5.99
N GLN A 164 -0.73 11.14 6.20
CA GLN A 164 -1.37 12.12 7.06
C GLN A 164 -2.13 13.12 6.21
N SER A 165 -3.43 13.25 6.48
CA SER A 165 -4.27 14.30 5.91
C SER A 165 -3.85 15.69 6.41
N ASP A 166 -4.24 16.74 5.67
CA ASP A 166 -4.06 18.14 6.07
C ASP A 166 -4.81 18.49 7.37
N THR A 167 -5.87 17.74 7.69
CA THR A 167 -6.65 17.87 8.93
C THR A 167 -6.07 17.10 10.11
N GLY A 168 -4.99 16.32 9.87
CA GLY A 168 -4.20 15.65 10.89
C GLY A 168 -4.48 14.17 11.09
N GLU A 169 -5.51 13.60 10.45
CA GLU A 169 -5.80 12.17 10.50
C GLU A 169 -4.69 11.35 9.81
N VAL A 170 -4.43 10.17 10.34
CA VAL A 170 -3.44 9.26 9.77
C VAL A 170 -4.14 8.03 9.19
N TYR A 171 -4.14 7.94 7.87
CA TYR A 171 -4.57 6.75 7.15
C TYR A 171 -3.47 5.71 7.16
N THR A 172 -3.79 4.47 7.52
CA THR A 172 -2.89 3.32 7.41
C THR A 172 -3.48 2.36 6.39
N LEU A 173 -2.91 2.35 5.20
CA LEU A 173 -3.42 1.59 4.06
C LEU A 173 -2.58 0.34 3.83
N PRO A 174 -3.20 -0.86 3.69
CA PRO A 174 -2.51 -2.01 3.12
C PRO A 174 -2.04 -1.68 1.70
N ASN A 175 -0.79 -1.95 1.37
CA ASN A 175 -0.26 -1.58 0.05
C ASN A 175 -1.02 -2.25 -1.11
N GLY A 176 -1.52 -3.48 -0.91
CA GLY A 176 -2.30 -4.20 -1.91
C GLY A 176 -3.67 -3.59 -2.25
N THR A 177 -4.12 -2.58 -1.50
CA THR A 177 -5.35 -1.82 -1.81
C THR A 177 -5.09 -0.63 -2.73
N ILE A 178 -3.83 -0.25 -2.92
CA ILE A 178 -3.42 0.83 -3.81
C ILE A 178 -3.54 0.34 -5.25
N SER A 179 -4.39 1.00 -6.05
CA SER A 179 -4.55 0.71 -7.47
C SER A 179 -4.06 1.85 -8.37
N GLU A 180 -4.10 3.08 -7.88
CA GLU A 180 -3.68 4.25 -8.61
C GLU A 180 -3.10 5.27 -7.62
N ILE A 181 -2.07 5.99 -8.07
CA ILE A 181 -1.35 6.98 -7.27
C ILE A 181 -1.25 8.28 -8.08
N VAL A 182 -1.74 9.36 -7.51
CA VAL A 182 -1.48 10.72 -8.01
C VAL A 182 -0.48 11.37 -7.08
N ASN A 183 0.72 11.68 -7.59
CA ASN A 183 1.78 12.32 -6.83
C ASN A 183 1.91 13.79 -7.22
N TYR A 184 1.67 14.69 -6.26
CA TYR A 184 1.74 16.15 -6.46
C TYR A 184 3.12 16.75 -6.12
N SER A 185 4.09 15.90 -5.75
CA SER A 185 5.40 16.37 -5.24
C SER A 185 6.60 16.00 -6.11
N LYS A 186 6.42 15.12 -7.12
CA LYS A 186 7.55 14.65 -7.94
C LYS A 186 7.95 15.56 -9.08
N THR A 187 6.97 16.22 -9.67
CA THR A 187 7.18 17.10 -10.82
C THR A 187 6.48 18.41 -10.59
N ASP A 188 6.82 19.41 -11.39
CA ASP A 188 6.04 20.63 -11.46
C ASP A 188 4.59 20.29 -11.78
N VAL A 189 3.66 20.89 -11.07
CA VAL A 189 2.23 20.63 -11.22
C VAL A 189 1.53 21.85 -11.75
N SER A 190 0.51 21.62 -12.57
CA SER A 190 -0.27 22.69 -13.17
C SER A 190 -1.73 22.60 -12.72
N PRO A 191 -2.06 23.09 -11.50
CA PRO A 191 -3.43 23.08 -11.02
C PRO A 191 -4.34 23.96 -11.86
N LEU A 192 -5.52 23.41 -12.17
CA LEU A 192 -6.61 24.12 -12.84
C LEU A 192 -7.44 24.89 -11.82
N ILE A 193 -7.73 26.15 -12.12
CA ILE A 193 -8.48 27.03 -11.24
C ILE A 193 -9.64 27.63 -12.02
N ALA A 194 -10.84 27.49 -11.46
CA ALA A 194 -12.05 28.12 -11.96
C ALA A 194 -12.34 29.36 -11.12
N ILE A 195 -12.56 30.48 -11.81
CA ILE A 195 -12.93 31.78 -11.20
C ILE A 195 -14.29 32.18 -11.74
N PRO A 196 -15.32 32.25 -10.87
CA PRO A 196 -16.63 32.75 -11.27
C PRO A 196 -16.62 34.29 -11.36
N ILE A 197 -17.22 34.83 -12.38
CA ILE A 197 -17.35 36.25 -12.68
C ILE A 197 -18.83 36.57 -12.98
N SER A 198 -19.24 37.80 -12.74
CA SER A 198 -20.59 38.22 -13.04
C SER A 198 -20.90 38.13 -14.55
N PRO A 199 -22.05 37.59 -14.96
CA PRO A 199 -22.41 37.46 -16.38
C PRO A 199 -22.63 38.81 -17.07
N ASN A 200 -22.67 39.90 -16.34
CA ASN A 200 -22.82 41.26 -16.86
C ASN A 200 -21.48 41.92 -17.23
N GLU A 201 -20.36 41.27 -16.94
CA GLU A 201 -19.04 41.80 -17.27
C GLU A 201 -18.67 41.47 -18.73
N ASP A 202 -17.85 42.35 -19.32
CA ASP A 202 -17.35 42.15 -20.69
C ASP A 202 -16.12 41.22 -20.66
N TYR A 203 -16.24 40.04 -21.28
CA TYR A 203 -15.16 39.04 -21.30
C TYR A 203 -13.89 39.57 -21.97
N ASP A 204 -13.99 40.38 -23.05
CA ASP A 204 -12.83 40.89 -23.78
C ASP A 204 -11.99 41.84 -22.90
N VAL A 205 -12.67 42.60 -22.03
CA VAL A 205 -12.01 43.45 -21.03
C VAL A 205 -11.31 42.61 -20.01
N ILE A 206 -11.98 41.57 -19.45
CA ILE A 206 -11.42 40.67 -18.46
C ILE A 206 -10.20 39.92 -19.03
N GLU A 207 -10.29 39.41 -20.24
CA GLU A 207 -9.21 38.71 -20.92
C GLU A 207 -7.97 39.60 -21.04
N LYS A 208 -8.15 40.85 -21.47
CA LYS A 208 -7.07 41.84 -21.59
C LYS A 208 -6.41 42.14 -20.25
N GLU A 209 -7.20 42.37 -19.21
CA GLU A 209 -6.70 42.67 -17.88
C GLU A 209 -5.94 41.48 -17.29
N LEU A 210 -6.47 40.23 -17.40
CA LEU A 210 -5.79 39.05 -16.93
C LEU A 210 -4.49 38.78 -17.71
N LYS A 211 -4.46 38.94 -19.03
CA LYS A 211 -3.23 38.79 -19.82
C LYS A 211 -2.13 39.78 -19.41
N ALA A 212 -2.48 40.96 -18.92
CA ALA A 212 -1.52 41.93 -18.38
C ALA A 212 -1.08 41.59 -16.95
N PHE A 213 -1.99 41.08 -16.10
CA PHE A 213 -1.74 40.81 -14.69
C PHE A 213 -0.98 39.50 -14.42
N LEU A 214 -1.37 38.39 -15.08
CA LEU A 214 -0.86 37.07 -14.79
C LEU A 214 0.68 36.93 -14.85
N PRO A 215 1.38 37.56 -15.84
CA PRO A 215 2.84 37.53 -15.89
C PRO A 215 3.53 38.10 -14.64
N THR A 216 2.92 39.09 -13.99
CA THR A 216 3.48 39.75 -12.82
C THR A 216 3.57 38.81 -11.60
N LEU A 217 2.72 37.78 -11.55
CA LEU A 217 2.67 36.84 -10.43
C LEU A 217 3.90 35.94 -10.34
N LYS A 218 4.54 35.63 -11.48
CA LYS A 218 5.78 34.89 -11.51
C LYS A 218 6.91 35.64 -10.82
N ASP A 219 7.01 36.95 -11.07
CA ASP A 219 8.07 37.79 -10.47
C ASP A 219 7.80 38.08 -9.00
N LYS A 220 6.53 38.10 -8.61
CA LYS A 220 6.09 38.35 -7.24
C LYS A 220 6.22 37.15 -6.31
N TYR A 221 6.06 35.93 -6.82
CA TYR A 221 5.98 34.71 -6.02
C TYR A 221 6.87 33.59 -6.55
N ASP A 222 7.88 33.20 -5.81
CA ASP A 222 8.86 32.16 -6.16
C ASP A 222 8.24 30.74 -6.34
N MET A 223 7.01 30.50 -5.88
CA MET A 223 6.33 29.23 -6.07
C MET A 223 5.86 29.01 -7.52
N PHE A 224 5.70 30.05 -8.34
CA PHE A 224 5.33 29.90 -9.74
C PHE A 224 6.58 29.63 -10.60
N VAL A 225 6.60 28.49 -11.28
CA VAL A 225 7.67 28.09 -12.22
C VAL A 225 7.56 28.89 -13.51
N ALA A 226 6.32 29.12 -13.97
CA ALA A 226 5.98 29.96 -15.11
C ALA A 226 4.80 30.88 -14.76
N ALA A 227 4.58 31.89 -15.58
CA ALA A 227 3.37 32.71 -15.48
C ALA A 227 2.12 31.82 -15.60
N PRO A 228 1.06 32.05 -14.80
CA PRO A 228 -0.20 31.33 -14.99
C PRO A 228 -0.79 31.61 -16.37
N ASP A 229 -1.37 30.59 -17.00
CA ASP A 229 -2.03 30.68 -18.29
C ASP A 229 -3.52 30.94 -18.12
N LEU A 230 -4.06 31.84 -18.92
CA LEU A 230 -5.50 32.00 -19.10
C LEU A 230 -5.97 31.03 -20.20
N LEU A 231 -6.77 30.02 -19.81
CA LEU A 231 -7.32 29.04 -20.75
C LEU A 231 -8.57 29.57 -21.49
N GLY A 232 -9.24 30.54 -20.88
CA GLY A 232 -10.44 31.16 -21.46
C GLY A 232 -11.71 30.88 -20.68
N LEU A 233 -12.82 31.16 -21.36
CA LEU A 233 -14.18 30.98 -20.83
C LEU A 233 -14.55 29.48 -20.88
N ASP A 234 -14.94 28.92 -19.73
CA ASP A 234 -15.32 27.50 -19.61
C ASP A 234 -16.84 27.30 -19.74
N SER A 235 -17.61 28.10 -19.02
CA SER A 235 -19.08 28.03 -19.04
C SER A 235 -19.72 29.38 -18.75
N ILE A 236 -20.93 29.54 -19.26
CA ILE A 236 -21.81 30.69 -18.97
C ILE A 236 -23.17 30.11 -18.59
N ASP A 237 -23.67 30.49 -17.43
CA ASP A 237 -25.06 30.28 -17.08
C ASP A 237 -25.72 31.60 -16.69
N GLY A 238 -27.02 31.58 -16.33
CA GLY A 238 -27.76 32.80 -16.02
C GLY A 238 -27.22 33.60 -14.82
N ASN A 239 -26.34 33.03 -13.98
CA ASN A 239 -25.84 33.63 -12.75
C ASN A 239 -24.35 33.92 -12.78
N GLU A 240 -23.55 33.21 -13.56
CA GLU A 240 -22.11 33.38 -13.63
C GLU A 240 -21.48 33.00 -14.96
N MET A 241 -20.34 33.62 -15.26
CA MET A 241 -19.36 33.19 -16.26
C MET A 241 -18.19 32.55 -15.48
N VAL A 242 -17.70 31.37 -15.88
CA VAL A 242 -16.56 30.72 -15.27
C VAL A 242 -15.37 30.80 -16.20
N ILE A 243 -14.28 31.42 -15.73
CA ILE A 243 -13.00 31.46 -16.44
C ILE A 243 -12.05 30.44 -15.82
N LYS A 244 -11.37 29.69 -16.69
CA LYS A 244 -10.34 28.73 -16.28
C LYS A 244 -8.94 29.27 -16.46
N LEU A 245 -8.12 29.04 -15.46
CA LEU A 245 -6.70 29.36 -15.46
C LEU A 245 -5.89 28.14 -15.08
N LEU A 246 -4.67 28.07 -15.58
CA LEU A 246 -3.70 27.02 -15.26
C LEU A 246 -2.52 27.68 -14.55
N ALA A 247 -2.27 27.31 -13.28
CA ALA A 247 -1.07 27.74 -12.60
C ALA A 247 0.07 26.76 -12.87
N HIS A 248 1.31 27.24 -12.95
CA HIS A 248 2.50 26.40 -13.05
C HIS A 248 3.31 26.57 -11.77
N VAL A 249 3.27 25.57 -10.89
CA VAL A 249 3.85 25.65 -9.54
C VAL A 249 4.87 24.59 -9.27
N LYS A 250 5.82 24.88 -8.37
CA LYS A 250 6.83 23.95 -7.90
C LYS A 250 6.19 22.69 -7.27
N PRO A 251 6.91 21.56 -7.25
CA PRO A 251 6.48 20.34 -6.59
C PRO A 251 5.99 20.60 -5.15
N GLY A 252 4.89 19.97 -4.75
CA GLY A 252 4.30 20.15 -3.43
C GLY A 252 3.51 21.45 -3.22
N MET A 253 3.48 22.35 -4.23
CA MET A 253 2.78 23.64 -4.13
C MET A 253 1.41 23.67 -4.82
N HIS A 254 0.84 22.49 -5.14
CA HIS A 254 -0.43 22.37 -5.86
C HIS A 254 -1.56 23.18 -5.17
N PHE A 255 -1.89 22.86 -3.94
CA PHE A 255 -2.97 23.54 -3.21
C PHE A 255 -2.62 24.95 -2.74
N PRO A 256 -1.41 25.22 -2.20
CA PRO A 256 -0.99 26.60 -1.92
C PRO A 256 -1.05 27.50 -3.14
N GLY A 257 -0.60 27.02 -4.30
CA GLY A 257 -0.64 27.74 -5.55
C GLY A 257 -2.05 28.07 -6.03
N GLN A 258 -2.97 27.11 -5.96
CA GLN A 258 -4.39 27.36 -6.28
C GLN A 258 -4.99 28.45 -5.40
N ARG A 259 -4.78 28.33 -4.08
CA ARG A 259 -5.33 29.32 -3.11
C ARG A 259 -4.75 30.70 -3.33
N LEU A 260 -3.44 30.78 -3.57
CA LEU A 260 -2.77 32.05 -3.81
C LEU A 260 -3.24 32.70 -5.10
N LEU A 261 -3.27 31.92 -6.22
CA LEU A 261 -3.70 32.47 -7.51
C LEU A 261 -5.15 32.97 -7.45
N ARG A 262 -6.06 32.20 -6.81
CA ARG A 262 -7.45 32.65 -6.62
C ARG A 262 -7.54 33.95 -5.82
N LYS A 263 -6.77 34.06 -4.73
CA LYS A 263 -6.73 35.28 -3.90
C LYS A 263 -6.22 36.47 -4.70
N GLU A 264 -5.13 36.33 -5.41
CA GLU A 264 -4.52 37.42 -6.17
C GLU A 264 -5.45 37.92 -7.31
N ILE A 265 -6.11 36.99 -8.00
CA ILE A 265 -7.06 37.36 -9.07
C ILE A 265 -8.25 38.11 -8.49
N ILE A 266 -8.85 37.61 -7.40
CA ILE A 266 -9.99 38.29 -6.79
C ILE A 266 -9.60 39.68 -6.23
N SER A 267 -8.40 39.81 -5.67
CA SER A 267 -7.90 41.12 -5.22
C SER A 267 -7.74 42.06 -6.42
N TYR A 268 -7.11 41.59 -7.50
CA TYR A 268 -6.94 42.37 -8.72
C TYR A 268 -8.29 42.81 -9.35
N PHE A 269 -9.25 41.90 -9.40
CA PHE A 269 -10.60 42.21 -9.92
C PHE A 269 -11.28 43.31 -9.11
N ASN A 270 -11.15 43.31 -7.79
CA ASN A 270 -11.67 44.36 -6.93
C ASN A 270 -10.98 45.73 -7.23
N ASP A 271 -9.68 45.72 -7.53
CA ASP A 271 -8.90 46.94 -7.81
C ASP A 271 -9.28 47.56 -9.17
N VAL A 272 -9.61 46.73 -10.17
CA VAL A 272 -10.00 47.18 -11.54
C VAL A 272 -11.52 47.28 -11.74
N GLY A 273 -12.31 46.96 -10.72
CA GLY A 273 -13.78 47.08 -10.76
C GLY A 273 -14.51 45.95 -11.48
N ILE A 274 -13.89 44.77 -11.65
CA ILE A 274 -14.55 43.56 -12.17
C ILE A 274 -15.29 42.86 -11.02
N HIS A 275 -16.57 42.54 -11.21
CA HIS A 275 -17.40 41.98 -10.15
C HIS A 275 -17.50 40.46 -10.20
N THR A 276 -17.45 39.84 -9.02
CA THR A 276 -17.81 38.44 -8.86
C THR A 276 -19.34 38.28 -8.80
N PRO A 277 -19.89 37.06 -9.05
CA PRO A 277 -21.33 36.85 -9.05
C PRO A 277 -21.95 37.21 -7.71
N LYS A 278 -23.08 37.88 -7.74
CA LYS A 278 -23.88 38.13 -6.53
C LYS A 278 -25.05 37.15 -6.48
N PRO A 279 -25.45 36.65 -5.29
CA PRO A 279 -26.59 35.77 -5.20
C PRO A 279 -27.86 36.51 -5.69
N THR A 280 -28.53 35.94 -6.68
CA THR A 280 -29.80 36.45 -7.17
C THR A 280 -30.92 35.87 -6.32
N LEU A 281 -31.58 36.71 -5.51
CA LEU A 281 -32.79 36.32 -4.81
C LEU A 281 -33.94 36.31 -5.83
N VAL A 282 -34.37 35.13 -6.28
CA VAL A 282 -35.64 35.00 -7.00
C VAL A 282 -36.77 35.13 -6.01
N LYS A 283 -37.48 36.26 -6.00
CA LYS A 283 -38.77 36.35 -5.35
C LYS A 283 -39.74 35.49 -6.12
N LEU A 284 -40.17 34.38 -5.56
CA LEU A 284 -41.37 33.70 -6.02
C LEU A 284 -42.53 34.67 -5.77
N GLU A 285 -43.05 35.32 -6.78
CA GLU A 285 -44.35 35.95 -6.68
C GLU A 285 -45.36 34.83 -6.52
N ASP A 286 -46.02 34.81 -5.33
CA ASP A 286 -47.19 33.97 -5.12
C ASP A 286 -48.23 34.34 -6.19
N GLU A 287 -48.49 33.43 -7.10
CA GLU A 287 -49.69 33.51 -7.97
C GLU A 287 -50.91 33.34 -7.04
N GLU A 288 -51.41 34.47 -6.56
CA GLU A 288 -52.77 34.51 -6.00
C GLU A 288 -53.74 34.15 -7.13
N LYS A 289 -54.38 32.98 -6.98
CA LYS A 289 -55.62 32.63 -7.66
C LYS A 289 -56.78 32.86 -6.75
#